data_cc306d1b5572f642a9da0afaac8cf476
#
_entry.id   cc306d1b5572f642a9da0afaac8cf476
#
_cell.length_a   1.000
_cell.length_b   1.000
_cell.length_c   1.000
_cell.angle_alpha   90.00
_cell.angle_beta   90.00
_cell.angle_gamma   90.00
#
_symmetry.space_group_name_H-M   'P 1'
#
loop_
_entity.id
_entity.type
_entity.pdbx_description
1 polymer ?
#
loop_
_entity_poly.entity_id
_entity_poly.type
_entity_poly.pdbx_seq_one_letter_code
_entity_poly.pdbx_strand_id
1 'polypeptide(L)'
;MLVDGRGIPLSLIVTGANRHDVSELGATLDAIVVPRPPVTPRAPQHVCADAGFAGIPALHELYARDYTPHVRSRGEERTERACGKRARRWVVEVAHSWFNRFRKLLVRYEKTHRAYVALTMLAAAIISFRNVPAKINIIYG
;
A
#
# COMPACT_ATOMS: atom_id res chain seq x y z
N MET A 1 1.05 -1.80 4.68
CA MET A 1 1.44 -0.71 3.75
C MET A 1 0.47 -0.66 2.59
N LEU A 2 -0.01 0.52 2.23
CA LEU A 2 -0.82 0.79 1.04
C LEU A 2 0.01 1.61 0.04
N VAL A 3 -0.13 1.32 -1.24
CA VAL A 3 0.57 2.02 -2.33
C VAL A 3 -0.43 2.39 -3.44
N ASP A 4 -0.09 3.41 -4.22
CA ASP A 4 -0.84 3.73 -5.44
C ASP A 4 -0.57 2.74 -6.58
N GLY A 5 -1.20 2.93 -7.75
CA GLY A 5 -1.01 2.07 -8.92
C GLY A 5 0.41 2.08 -9.52
N ARG A 6 1.33 2.91 -9.02
CA ARG A 6 2.74 2.99 -9.41
C ARG A 6 3.69 2.46 -8.35
N GLY A 7 3.18 2.08 -7.17
CA GLY A 7 3.97 1.61 -6.04
C GLY A 7 4.41 2.72 -5.08
N ILE A 8 3.92 3.95 -5.25
CA ILE A 8 4.24 5.05 -4.34
C ILE A 8 3.49 4.85 -3.02
N PRO A 9 4.17 4.87 -1.85
CA PRO A 9 3.54 4.68 -0.56
C PRO A 9 2.49 5.76 -0.27
N LEU A 10 1.27 5.36 0.03
CA LEU A 10 0.17 6.22 0.45
C LEU A 10 -0.02 6.20 1.96
N SER A 11 0.16 5.03 2.57
CA SER A 11 0.12 4.86 4.01
C SER A 11 0.99 3.69 4.45
N LEU A 12 1.47 3.76 5.69
CA LEU A 12 2.30 2.73 6.26
C LEU A 12 2.03 2.64 7.77
N ILE A 13 1.71 1.42 8.22
CA ILE A 13 1.59 1.08 9.63
C ILE A 13 2.62 0.03 9.96
N VAL A 14 3.31 0.22 11.07
CA VAL A 14 4.29 -0.73 11.60
C VAL A 14 3.72 -1.32 12.88
N THR A 15 3.49 -2.61 12.86
CA THR A 15 2.94 -3.39 13.99
C THR A 15 3.89 -4.49 14.41
N GLY A 16 3.61 -5.11 15.55
CA GLY A 16 4.33 -6.31 15.96
C GLY A 16 4.02 -7.50 15.05
N ALA A 17 4.98 -8.39 14.87
CA ALA A 17 4.86 -9.57 14.00
C ALA A 17 3.75 -10.57 14.43
N ASN A 18 3.18 -10.40 15.62
CA ASN A 18 2.08 -11.21 16.15
C ASN A 18 0.69 -10.69 15.76
N ARG A 19 0.59 -9.59 15.04
CA ARG A 19 -0.70 -9.06 14.54
C ARG A 19 -0.98 -9.56 13.13
N HIS A 20 -2.25 -9.92 12.90
CA HIS A 20 -2.72 -10.28 11.56
C HIS A 20 -2.90 -9.01 10.72
N ASP A 21 -2.42 -9.04 9.48
CA ASP A 21 -2.48 -7.90 8.55
C ASP A 21 -3.92 -7.42 8.30
N VAL A 22 -4.89 -8.33 8.34
CA VAL A 22 -6.32 -8.00 8.18
C VAL A 22 -6.82 -7.07 9.28
N SER A 23 -6.34 -7.23 10.53
CA SER A 23 -6.75 -6.36 11.64
C SER A 23 -6.26 -4.92 11.50
N GLU A 24 -5.23 -4.70 10.71
CA GLU A 24 -4.63 -3.38 10.47
C GLU A 24 -5.11 -2.72 9.17
N LEU A 25 -6.03 -3.37 8.44
CA LEU A 25 -6.51 -2.85 7.16
C LEU A 25 -7.19 -1.50 7.32
N GLY A 26 -8.16 -1.39 8.23
CA GLY A 26 -8.88 -0.15 8.49
C GLY A 26 -7.92 0.99 8.87
N ALA A 27 -7.06 0.75 9.84
CA ALA A 27 -6.05 1.72 10.27
C ALA A 27 -5.09 2.11 9.12
N THR A 28 -4.74 1.16 8.24
CA THR A 28 -3.89 1.46 7.07
C THR A 28 -4.61 2.36 6.07
N LEU A 29 -5.90 2.16 5.85
CA LEU A 29 -6.71 3.01 4.96
C LEU A 29 -6.91 4.42 5.54
N ASP A 30 -7.13 4.51 6.85
CA ASP A 30 -7.32 5.79 7.55
C ASP A 30 -6.03 6.62 7.65
N ALA A 31 -4.87 5.96 7.57
CA ALA A 31 -3.55 6.60 7.62
C ALA A 31 -3.05 7.14 6.25
N ILE A 32 -3.89 7.20 5.21
CA ILE A 32 -3.53 7.78 3.93
C ILE A 32 -3.17 9.26 4.12
N VAL A 33 -1.94 9.64 3.72
CA VAL A 33 -1.40 11.00 3.96
C VAL A 33 -1.80 12.04 2.92
N VAL A 34 -2.35 11.61 1.78
CA VAL A 34 -2.80 12.51 0.71
C VAL A 34 -4.32 12.67 0.72
N PRO A 35 -4.85 13.83 0.35
CA PRO A 35 -6.29 14.01 0.20
C PRO A 35 -6.87 12.99 -0.78
N ARG A 36 -7.88 12.27 -0.33
CA ARG A 36 -8.58 11.31 -1.16
C ARG A 36 -9.58 12.03 -2.07
N PRO A 37 -9.55 11.82 -3.40
CA PRO A 37 -10.56 12.38 -4.30
C PRO A 37 -11.97 11.88 -3.92
N PRO A 38 -13.02 12.66 -4.19
CA PRO A 38 -14.39 12.20 -3.98
C PRO A 38 -14.68 10.93 -4.79
N VAL A 39 -15.30 9.96 -4.15
CA VAL A 39 -15.75 8.75 -4.83
C VAL A 39 -17.04 9.06 -5.57
N THR A 40 -17.07 8.74 -6.85
CA THR A 40 -18.27 8.91 -7.69
C THR A 40 -18.52 7.65 -8.52
N PRO A 41 -19.75 7.43 -9.01
CA PRO A 41 -20.04 6.31 -9.90
C PRO A 41 -19.18 6.27 -11.18
N ARG A 42 -18.69 7.44 -11.63
CA ARG A 42 -17.81 7.57 -12.80
C ARG A 42 -16.32 7.44 -12.46
N ALA A 43 -15.97 7.56 -11.17
CA ALA A 43 -14.60 7.45 -10.68
C ALA A 43 -14.58 6.63 -9.38
N PRO A 44 -14.90 5.32 -9.45
CA PRO A 44 -14.81 4.43 -8.29
C PRO A 44 -13.35 4.26 -7.88
N GLN A 45 -13.12 4.10 -6.59
CA GLN A 45 -11.78 3.84 -6.07
C GLN A 45 -11.61 2.36 -5.76
N HIS A 46 -10.58 1.77 -6.32
CA HIS A 46 -10.31 0.34 -6.24
C HIS A 46 -9.16 0.04 -5.30
N VAL A 47 -9.31 -0.97 -4.45
CA VAL A 47 -8.23 -1.52 -3.63
C VAL A 47 -7.99 -2.96 -4.02
N CYS A 48 -6.75 -3.25 -4.43
CA CYS A 48 -6.29 -4.60 -4.70
C CYS A 48 -5.54 -5.11 -3.48
N ALA A 49 -5.97 -6.24 -2.93
CA ALA A 49 -5.30 -6.89 -1.82
C ALA A 49 -5.07 -8.38 -2.13
N ASP A 50 -4.18 -9.00 -1.38
CA ASP A 50 -3.87 -10.42 -1.56
C ASP A 50 -4.95 -11.33 -0.95
N ALA A 51 -4.80 -12.64 -1.16
CA ALA A 51 -5.75 -13.64 -0.67
C ALA A 51 -5.84 -13.70 0.86
N GLY A 52 -4.88 -13.15 1.59
CA GLY A 52 -4.92 -13.04 3.05
C GLY A 52 -6.03 -12.11 3.54
N PHE A 53 -6.48 -11.17 2.69
CA PHE A 53 -7.59 -10.26 2.95
C PHE A 53 -8.93 -10.77 2.39
N ALA A 54 -9.00 -12.01 1.91
CA ALA A 54 -10.24 -12.62 1.44
C ALA A 54 -11.09 -13.07 2.63
N GLY A 55 -11.94 -12.18 3.13
CA GLY A 55 -12.85 -12.48 4.23
C GLY A 55 -13.81 -11.34 4.51
N ILE A 56 -14.95 -11.66 5.15
CA ILE A 56 -16.00 -10.69 5.46
C ILE A 56 -15.47 -9.47 6.23
N PRO A 57 -14.60 -9.60 7.25
CA PRO A 57 -14.09 -8.44 7.97
C PRO A 57 -13.31 -7.46 7.08
N ALA A 58 -12.45 -7.96 6.20
CA ALA A 58 -11.68 -7.12 5.30
C ALA A 58 -12.56 -6.44 4.24
N LEU A 59 -13.53 -7.16 3.69
CA LEU A 59 -14.49 -6.59 2.75
C LEU A 59 -15.35 -5.51 3.40
N HIS A 60 -15.79 -5.72 4.64
CA HIS A 60 -16.53 -4.73 5.42
C HIS A 60 -15.72 -3.44 5.60
N GLU A 61 -14.44 -3.54 5.98
CA GLU A 61 -13.55 -2.38 6.14
C GLU A 61 -13.39 -1.58 4.84
N LEU A 62 -13.33 -2.26 3.69
CA LEU A 62 -13.21 -1.63 2.38
C LEU A 62 -14.52 -0.95 1.96
N TYR A 63 -15.65 -1.63 2.06
CA TYR A 63 -16.95 -1.07 1.69
C TYR A 63 -17.37 0.09 2.61
N ALA A 64 -17.09 0.00 3.91
CA ALA A 64 -17.36 1.08 4.86
C ALA A 64 -16.64 2.40 4.53
N ARG A 65 -15.60 2.33 3.67
CA ARG A 65 -14.82 3.49 3.19
C ARG A 65 -15.02 3.76 1.71
N ASP A 66 -16.07 3.24 1.11
CA ASP A 66 -16.43 3.40 -0.31
C ASP A 66 -15.34 2.91 -1.29
N TYR A 67 -14.58 1.87 -0.91
CA TYR A 67 -13.67 1.21 -1.83
C TYR A 67 -14.34 0.03 -2.53
N THR A 68 -14.01 -0.14 -3.81
CA THR A 68 -14.33 -1.37 -4.55
C THR A 68 -13.20 -2.38 -4.35
N PRO A 69 -13.43 -3.48 -3.62
CA PRO A 69 -12.38 -4.46 -3.34
C PRO A 69 -12.08 -5.34 -4.55
N HIS A 70 -10.79 -5.59 -4.78
CA HIS A 70 -10.28 -6.61 -5.68
C HIS A 70 -9.42 -7.59 -4.88
N VAL A 71 -10.08 -8.42 -4.10
CA VAL A 71 -9.45 -9.47 -3.30
C VAL A 71 -9.83 -10.82 -3.91
N ARG A 72 -8.83 -11.58 -4.31
CA ARG A 72 -9.03 -12.89 -4.94
C ARG A 72 -8.64 -14.01 -4.01
N SER A 73 -9.45 -15.05 -3.98
CA SER A 73 -9.08 -16.27 -3.27
C SER A 73 -7.89 -16.96 -3.97
N ARG A 74 -7.16 -17.80 -3.23
CA ARG A 74 -6.02 -18.55 -3.79
C ARG A 74 -6.41 -19.42 -4.99
N GLY A 75 -7.65 -19.94 -5.02
CA GLY A 75 -8.18 -20.74 -6.11
C GLY A 75 -8.39 -19.92 -7.38
N GLU A 76 -9.02 -18.77 -7.26
CA GLU A 76 -9.29 -17.84 -8.37
C GLU A 76 -8.01 -17.30 -9.00
N GLU A 77 -7.01 -16.97 -8.19
CA GLU A 77 -5.69 -16.54 -8.68
C GLU A 77 -5.01 -17.59 -9.56
N ARG A 78 -5.13 -18.87 -9.19
CA ARG A 78 -4.55 -19.97 -9.95
C ARG A 78 -5.21 -20.11 -11.32
N THR A 79 -6.54 -19.99 -11.38
CA THR A 79 -7.32 -20.06 -12.61
C THR A 79 -7.01 -18.90 -13.54
N GLU A 80 -6.95 -17.67 -12.99
CA GLU A 80 -6.65 -16.49 -13.80
C GLU A 80 -5.21 -16.44 -14.31
N ARG A 81 -4.25 -16.93 -13.52
CA ARG A 81 -2.85 -17.08 -13.96
C ARG A 81 -2.76 -18.04 -15.15
N ALA A 82 -3.54 -19.11 -15.14
CA ALA A 82 -3.66 -20.04 -16.25
C ALA A 82 -4.25 -19.37 -17.50
N CYS A 83 -5.11 -18.35 -17.33
CA CYS A 83 -5.68 -17.54 -18.42
C CYS A 83 -4.80 -16.33 -18.81
N GLY A 84 -3.55 -16.25 -18.34
CA GLY A 84 -2.60 -15.18 -18.69
C GLY A 84 -2.84 -13.83 -18.02
N LYS A 85 -3.81 -13.72 -17.11
CA LYS A 85 -4.06 -12.49 -16.35
C LYS A 85 -3.05 -12.35 -15.20
N ARG A 86 -2.29 -11.26 -15.20
CA ARG A 86 -1.39 -10.94 -14.08
C ARG A 86 -2.12 -10.17 -12.98
N ALA A 87 -2.02 -10.67 -11.75
CA ALA A 87 -2.47 -9.90 -10.58
C ALA A 87 -1.60 -8.64 -10.45
N ARG A 88 -2.19 -7.48 -10.12
CA ARG A 88 -1.46 -6.21 -9.93
C ARG A 88 -0.60 -6.16 -8.66
N ARG A 89 -0.38 -7.29 -7.99
CA ARG A 89 0.44 -7.41 -6.76
C ARG A 89 1.90 -7.01 -6.93
N TRP A 90 2.43 -7.10 -8.16
CA TRP A 90 3.79 -6.66 -8.46
C TRP A 90 4.07 -5.21 -8.02
N VAL A 91 3.03 -4.37 -7.93
CA VAL A 91 3.15 -2.96 -7.51
C VAL A 91 3.62 -2.84 -6.06
N VAL A 92 3.07 -3.67 -5.16
CA VAL A 92 3.52 -3.71 -3.74
C VAL A 92 4.92 -4.30 -3.63
N GLU A 93 5.25 -5.31 -4.44
CA GLU A 93 6.59 -5.90 -4.51
C GLU A 93 7.65 -4.87 -4.94
N VAL A 94 7.32 -4.00 -5.90
CA VAL A 94 8.17 -2.87 -6.29
C VAL A 94 8.41 -1.92 -5.12
N ALA A 95 7.36 -1.54 -4.39
CA ALA A 95 7.50 -0.70 -3.21
C ALA A 95 8.41 -1.35 -2.16
N HIS A 96 8.20 -2.63 -1.84
CA HIS A 96 9.07 -3.38 -0.93
C HIS A 96 10.53 -3.38 -1.41
N SER A 97 10.78 -3.55 -2.71
CA SER A 97 12.13 -3.49 -3.27
C SER A 97 12.80 -2.13 -3.05
N TRP A 98 12.03 -1.04 -3.12
CA TRP A 98 12.56 0.30 -2.82
C TRP A 98 12.90 0.47 -1.35
N PHE A 99 12.06 -0.01 -0.42
CA PHE A 99 12.36 0.00 1.02
C PHE A 99 13.61 -0.82 1.35
N ASN A 100 13.82 -1.96 0.69
CA ASN A 100 14.99 -2.81 0.89
C ASN A 100 16.32 -2.16 0.50
N ARG A 101 16.31 -1.06 -0.28
CA ARG A 101 17.51 -0.26 -0.56
C ARG A 101 17.99 0.55 0.63
N PHE A 102 17.14 0.75 1.65
CA PHE A 102 17.51 1.40 2.90
C PHE A 102 18.08 0.37 3.87
N ARG A 103 19.41 0.21 3.90
CA ARG A 103 20.11 -0.82 4.70
C ARG A 103 19.69 -0.82 6.18
N LYS A 104 19.42 0.35 6.78
CA LYS A 104 18.96 0.45 8.17
C LYS A 104 17.55 -0.10 8.40
N LEU A 105 16.71 -0.17 7.36
CA LEU A 105 15.40 -0.83 7.43
C LEU A 105 15.51 -2.31 7.18
N LEU A 106 16.35 -2.73 6.26
CA LEU A 106 16.58 -4.13 5.93
C LEU A 106 17.16 -4.88 7.13
N VAL A 107 18.14 -4.28 7.82
CA VAL A 107 18.69 -4.79 9.07
C VAL A 107 18.25 -3.83 10.17
N ARG A 108 17.33 -4.28 11.02
CA ARG A 108 16.78 -3.45 12.09
C ARG A 108 17.84 -3.15 13.15
N TYR A 109 18.51 -2.01 13.02
CA TYR A 109 19.45 -1.50 14.03
C TYR A 109 18.74 -0.72 15.15
N GLU A 110 17.57 -0.20 14.88
CA GLU A 110 16.84 0.65 15.83
C GLU A 110 16.26 -0.17 16.98
N LYS A 111 16.69 0.17 18.22
CA LYS A 111 16.25 -0.52 19.43
C LYS A 111 14.80 -0.15 19.82
N THR A 112 14.35 1.06 19.49
CA THR A 112 13.01 1.52 19.84
C THR A 112 12.06 1.43 18.64
N HIS A 113 10.82 1.08 18.92
CA HIS A 113 9.76 1.06 17.90
C HIS A 113 9.59 2.44 17.25
N ARG A 114 9.61 3.51 18.07
CA ARG A 114 9.44 4.89 17.60
C ARG A 114 10.51 5.31 16.60
N ALA A 115 11.78 4.99 16.85
CA ALA A 115 12.87 5.31 15.95
C ALA A 115 12.75 4.52 14.63
N TYR A 116 12.37 3.24 14.70
CA TYR A 116 12.15 2.43 13.51
C TYR A 116 10.99 2.95 12.65
N VAL A 117 9.86 3.34 13.25
CA VAL A 117 8.74 3.97 12.56
C VAL A 117 9.16 5.26 11.89
N ALA A 118 9.86 6.15 12.61
CA ALA A 118 10.32 7.42 12.05
C ALA A 118 11.25 7.21 10.84
N LEU A 119 12.18 6.26 10.92
CA LEU A 119 13.07 5.91 9.82
C LEU A 119 12.30 5.34 8.61
N THR A 120 11.29 4.52 8.87
CA THR A 120 10.44 3.94 7.81
C THR A 120 9.61 5.03 7.11
N MET A 121 9.06 5.98 7.88
CA MET A 121 8.34 7.13 7.32
C MET A 121 9.25 8.03 6.48
N LEU A 122 10.49 8.27 6.94
CA LEU A 122 11.48 9.01 6.17
C LEU A 122 11.82 8.31 4.86
N ALA A 123 12.00 6.99 4.88
CA ALA A 123 12.22 6.22 3.66
C ALA A 123 11.03 6.31 2.70
N ALA A 124 9.79 6.22 3.20
CA ALA A 124 8.58 6.39 2.41
C ALA A 124 8.53 7.79 1.76
N ALA A 125 8.85 8.84 2.50
CA ALA A 125 8.92 10.20 1.98
C ALA A 125 9.96 10.35 0.86
N ILE A 126 11.16 9.78 1.02
CA ILE A 126 12.22 9.80 0.00
C ILE A 126 11.78 9.01 -1.25
N ILE A 127 11.15 7.85 -1.07
CA ILE A 127 10.60 7.04 -2.18
C ILE A 127 9.56 7.85 -2.94
N SER A 128 8.61 8.46 -2.23
CA SER A 128 7.56 9.28 -2.82
C SER A 128 8.15 10.47 -3.59
N PHE A 129 9.07 11.20 -2.99
CA PHE A 129 9.73 12.35 -3.61
C PHE A 129 10.44 11.99 -4.93
N ARG A 130 11.10 10.82 -4.99
CA ARG A 130 11.83 10.36 -6.17
C ARG A 130 10.93 9.82 -7.29
N ASN A 131 9.75 9.34 -6.96
CA ASN A 131 8.88 8.62 -7.90
C ASN A 131 7.61 9.37 -8.28
N VAL A 132 7.24 10.45 -7.56
CA VAL A 132 6.20 11.36 -8.00
C VAL A 132 6.73 12.14 -9.20
N PRO A 133 6.05 12.10 -10.36
CA PRO A 133 6.46 12.90 -11.52
C PRO A 133 6.38 14.37 -11.14
N ALA A 134 7.52 15.01 -11.00
CA ALA A 134 7.61 16.45 -10.83
C ALA A 134 7.16 17.11 -12.14
N LYS A 135 5.88 17.42 -12.27
CA LYS A 135 5.45 18.52 -13.13
C LYS A 135 5.83 19.83 -12.41
N ILE A 136 7.12 20.02 -12.18
CA ILE A 136 7.63 21.31 -11.79
C ILE A 136 7.71 22.08 -13.11
N ASN A 137 6.67 22.85 -13.42
CA ASN A 137 6.84 24.01 -14.24
C ASN A 137 7.70 24.96 -13.42
N ILE A 138 9.01 24.82 -13.51
CA ILE A 138 9.94 25.83 -13.03
C ILE A 138 9.77 26.98 -14.03
N ILE A 139 8.91 27.93 -13.66
CA ILE A 139 8.87 29.22 -14.32
C ILE A 139 10.13 29.92 -13.87
N TYR A 140 11.17 29.85 -14.69
CA TYR A 140 12.30 30.76 -14.57
C TYR A 140 11.78 32.15 -14.99
N GLY A 141 11.52 32.99 -13.99
CA GLY A 141 11.35 34.42 -14.20
C GLY A 141 12.73 35.10 -14.33
#